data_3336a8003fc649e2710c44069d390794
#
_entry.id   3336a8003fc649e2710c44069d390794
#
_cell.length_a   1.000
_cell.length_b   1.000
_cell.length_c   1.000
_cell.angle_alpha   90.00
_cell.angle_beta   90.00
_cell.angle_gamma   90.00
#
_symmetry.space_group_name_H-M   'P 1'
#
loop_
_entity.id
_entity.type
_entity.pdbx_description
1 polymer ?
#
loop_
_entity_poly.entity_id
_entity_poly.type
_entity_poly.pdbx_seq_one_letter_code
_entity_poly.pdbx_strand_id
1 'polypeptide(L)'
;MLFRSATGFPIARVAAKLAVGYTLDEIENDITGGATPASFEPTIDYVVTKIPRFAFEKFPGAEKTLTTSMKSVGEAMAIGRTFQESLQKALRSLETGLTGLDEIEIEGLGLGDDKNAIKAALGTPTPERILQVGQAFRLGFTLDEVHN
;
A
#
# COMPACT_ATOMS: atom_id res chain seq x y z
N MET A 1 9.20 -7.55 0.12
CA MET A 1 10.00 -7.14 -1.07
C MET A 1 9.84 -5.67 -1.48
N LEU A 2 9.12 -4.85 -0.72
CA LEU A 2 8.90 -3.43 -1.02
C LEU A 2 10.22 -2.65 -1.19
N PHE A 3 11.17 -2.82 -0.27
CA PHE A 3 12.44 -2.10 -0.26
C PHE A 3 13.24 -2.29 -1.56
N ARG A 4 13.40 -3.55 -2.04
CA ARG A 4 14.08 -3.82 -3.30
C ARG A 4 13.38 -3.15 -4.48
N SER A 5 12.05 -3.26 -4.56
CA SER A 5 11.28 -2.66 -5.65
C SER A 5 11.36 -1.12 -5.63
N ALA A 6 11.45 -0.52 -4.42
CA ALA A 6 11.54 0.92 -4.25
C ALA A 6 12.92 1.48 -4.55
N THR A 7 14.00 0.76 -4.19
CA THR A 7 15.38 1.27 -4.21
C THR A 7 16.28 0.61 -5.26
N GLY A 8 15.87 -0.54 -5.80
CA GLY A 8 16.74 -1.36 -6.67
C GLY A 8 17.76 -2.22 -5.91
N PHE A 9 17.86 -2.08 -4.57
CA PHE A 9 18.87 -2.78 -3.78
C PHE A 9 18.71 -4.31 -3.82
N PRO A 10 19.77 -5.08 -4.18
CA PRO A 10 19.68 -6.51 -4.44
C PRO A 10 19.71 -7.34 -3.14
N ILE A 11 18.66 -7.24 -2.32
CA ILE A 11 18.60 -7.86 -0.98
C ILE A 11 18.96 -9.34 -1.00
N ALA A 12 18.44 -10.13 -1.94
CA ALA A 12 18.70 -11.57 -1.99
C ALA A 12 20.18 -11.90 -2.24
N ARG A 13 20.83 -11.14 -3.12
CA ARG A 13 22.28 -11.28 -3.38
C ARG A 13 23.12 -10.91 -2.16
N VAL A 14 22.78 -9.80 -1.52
CA VAL A 14 23.45 -9.37 -0.28
C VAL A 14 23.25 -10.39 0.82
N ALA A 15 22.01 -10.86 1.05
CA ALA A 15 21.72 -11.87 2.05
C ALA A 15 22.50 -13.18 1.82
N ALA A 16 22.65 -13.63 0.57
CA ALA A 16 23.44 -14.82 0.23
C ALA A 16 24.92 -14.64 0.59
N LYS A 17 25.50 -13.46 0.35
CA LYS A 17 26.88 -13.16 0.73
C LYS A 17 27.07 -13.11 2.25
N LEU A 18 26.12 -12.48 2.96
CA LEU A 18 26.13 -12.47 4.44
C LEU A 18 26.06 -13.88 5.01
N ALA A 19 25.27 -14.77 4.42
CA ALA A 19 25.12 -16.15 4.86
C ALA A 19 26.42 -16.97 4.76
N VAL A 20 27.35 -16.58 3.88
CA VAL A 20 28.67 -17.24 3.73
C VAL A 20 29.81 -16.47 4.42
N GLY A 21 29.47 -15.48 5.27
CA GLY A 21 30.39 -14.84 6.17
C GLY A 21 30.89 -13.44 5.80
N TYR A 22 30.46 -12.87 4.68
CA TYR A 22 30.75 -11.46 4.38
C TYR A 22 29.99 -10.53 5.32
N THR A 23 30.56 -9.37 5.60
CA THR A 23 29.90 -8.29 6.31
C THR A 23 29.30 -7.28 5.30
N LEU A 24 28.38 -6.42 5.76
CA LEU A 24 27.79 -5.37 4.90
C LEU A 24 28.85 -4.37 4.43
N ASP A 25 29.90 -4.15 5.20
CA ASP A 25 30.99 -3.21 4.86
C ASP A 25 31.93 -3.78 3.80
N GLU A 26 32.03 -5.11 3.69
CA GLU A 26 32.85 -5.79 2.68
C GLU A 26 32.11 -5.99 1.34
N ILE A 27 30.80 -5.80 1.34
CA ILE A 27 29.97 -5.96 0.13
C ILE A 27 29.81 -4.60 -0.55
N GLU A 28 30.20 -4.53 -1.82
CA GLU A 28 29.96 -3.35 -2.65
C GLU A 28 28.48 -3.08 -2.87
N ASN A 29 28.07 -1.83 -2.88
CA ASN A 29 26.73 -1.38 -3.18
C ASN A 29 26.54 -1.27 -4.69
N ASP A 30 25.75 -2.18 -5.27
CA ASP A 30 25.48 -2.19 -6.72
C ASP A 30 24.80 -0.90 -7.22
N ILE A 31 24.01 -0.25 -6.37
CA ILE A 31 23.29 0.99 -6.75
C ILE A 31 24.27 2.14 -7.02
N THR A 32 25.35 2.20 -6.26
CA THR A 32 26.39 3.25 -6.38
C THR A 32 27.53 2.83 -7.31
N GLY A 33 27.40 1.68 -7.98
CA GLY A 33 28.47 1.12 -8.80
C GLY A 33 29.72 0.74 -7.99
N GLY A 34 29.55 0.39 -6.73
CA GLY A 34 30.65 0.02 -5.82
C GLY A 34 31.30 1.20 -5.10
N ALA A 35 30.84 2.44 -5.32
CA ALA A 35 31.41 3.62 -4.70
C ALA A 35 31.23 3.66 -3.17
N THR A 36 30.21 2.95 -2.66
CA THR A 36 29.93 2.82 -1.23
C THR A 36 29.73 1.36 -0.84
N PRO A 37 29.92 0.96 0.43
CA PRO A 37 29.58 -0.36 0.90
C PRO A 37 28.07 -0.57 0.98
N ALA A 38 27.64 -1.84 1.08
CA ALA A 38 26.22 -2.21 1.21
C ALA A 38 25.59 -1.79 2.54
N SER A 39 26.39 -1.41 3.53
CA SER A 39 25.96 -0.84 4.81
C SER A 39 25.44 0.59 4.68
N PHE A 40 25.71 1.25 3.56
CA PHE A 40 25.28 2.63 3.32
C PHE A 40 23.78 2.67 2.99
N GLU A 41 22.99 3.40 3.77
CA GLU A 41 21.56 3.55 3.51
C GLU A 41 21.29 4.34 2.21
N PRO A 42 20.35 3.87 1.37
CA PRO A 42 20.00 4.60 0.16
C PRO A 42 19.34 5.93 0.49
N THR A 43 19.78 6.99 -0.17
CA THR A 43 19.14 8.31 -0.13
C THR A 43 18.18 8.42 -1.31
N ILE A 44 16.88 8.58 -1.02
CA ILE A 44 15.83 8.71 -2.04
C ILE A 44 15.11 10.05 -1.87
N ASP A 45 14.72 10.66 -2.99
CA ASP A 45 13.97 11.92 -3.07
C ASP A 45 12.57 11.75 -3.66
N TYR A 46 12.03 10.53 -3.59
CA TYR A 46 10.72 10.15 -4.09
C TYR A 46 9.96 9.32 -3.07
N VAL A 47 8.64 9.25 -3.22
CA VAL A 47 7.76 8.42 -2.41
C VAL A 47 7.28 7.23 -3.22
N VAL A 48 7.37 6.05 -2.65
CA VAL A 48 6.84 4.81 -3.24
C VAL A 48 5.66 4.32 -2.43
N THR A 49 4.52 4.20 -3.10
CA THR A 49 3.32 3.57 -2.53
C THR A 49 3.08 2.22 -3.19
N LYS A 50 2.85 1.21 -2.36
CA LYS A 50 2.54 -0.14 -2.79
C LYS A 50 1.20 -0.56 -2.21
N ILE A 51 0.26 -0.95 -3.07
CA ILE A 51 -1.10 -1.35 -2.70
C ILE A 51 -1.36 -2.77 -3.16
N PRO A 52 -1.90 -3.65 -2.28
CA PRO A 52 -2.28 -4.99 -2.66
C PRO A 52 -3.51 -4.97 -3.60
N ARG A 53 -3.55 -5.89 -4.56
CA ARG A 53 -4.71 -6.16 -5.40
C ARG A 53 -5.45 -7.38 -4.87
N PHE A 54 -6.72 -7.20 -4.56
CA PHE A 54 -7.64 -8.28 -4.23
C PHE A 54 -8.55 -8.54 -5.43
N ALA A 55 -8.88 -9.79 -5.69
CA ALA A 55 -9.68 -10.19 -6.84
C ALA A 55 -10.89 -11.02 -6.41
N PHE A 56 -11.57 -10.60 -5.33
CA PHE A 56 -12.73 -11.32 -4.80
C PHE A 56 -13.88 -11.43 -5.81
N GLU A 57 -13.94 -10.52 -6.79
CA GLU A 57 -14.89 -10.57 -7.90
C GLU A 57 -14.73 -11.83 -8.77
N LYS A 58 -13.53 -12.45 -8.75
CA LYS A 58 -13.23 -13.68 -9.51
C LYS A 58 -13.42 -14.96 -8.70
N PHE A 59 -13.66 -14.83 -7.41
CA PHE A 59 -13.80 -15.97 -6.47
C PHE A 59 -15.12 -15.89 -5.73
N PRO A 60 -16.25 -16.28 -6.36
CA PRO A 60 -17.55 -16.28 -5.71
C PRO A 60 -17.52 -17.16 -4.45
N GLY A 61 -18.08 -16.64 -3.34
CA GLY A 61 -18.11 -17.32 -2.04
C GLY A 61 -16.84 -17.14 -1.20
N ALA A 62 -15.81 -16.47 -1.69
CA ALA A 62 -14.64 -16.14 -0.87
C ALA A 62 -15.00 -15.06 0.17
N GLU A 63 -14.53 -15.26 1.40
CA GLU A 63 -14.68 -14.29 2.47
C GLU A 63 -13.83 -13.04 2.19
N LYS A 64 -14.48 -11.88 2.11
CA LYS A 64 -13.84 -10.60 1.79
C LYS A 64 -13.17 -9.92 2.98
N THR A 65 -13.53 -10.30 4.21
CA THR A 65 -12.95 -9.74 5.44
C THR A 65 -11.45 -10.02 5.46
N LEU A 66 -10.66 -8.96 5.58
CA LEU A 66 -9.21 -9.09 5.66
C LEU A 66 -8.79 -9.54 7.06
N THR A 67 -7.87 -10.49 7.10
CA THR A 67 -7.31 -11.08 8.31
C THR A 67 -5.79 -11.16 8.21
N THR A 68 -5.14 -11.87 9.09
CA THR A 68 -3.70 -12.17 9.01
C THR A 68 -3.34 -13.12 7.86
N SER A 69 -4.33 -13.78 7.24
CA SER A 69 -4.11 -14.62 6.06
C SER A 69 -3.92 -13.77 4.81
N MET A 70 -2.99 -14.17 3.95
CA MET A 70 -2.77 -13.50 2.67
C MET A 70 -3.93 -13.78 1.71
N LYS A 71 -4.66 -12.74 1.33
CA LYS A 71 -5.79 -12.81 0.39
C LYS A 71 -5.56 -12.02 -0.90
N SER A 72 -4.47 -11.28 -0.99
CA SER A 72 -4.09 -10.54 -2.20
C SER A 72 -3.56 -11.47 -3.29
N VAL A 73 -3.90 -11.17 -4.54
CA VAL A 73 -3.44 -11.93 -5.73
C VAL A 73 -2.26 -11.26 -6.42
N GLY A 74 -1.95 -10.03 -6.06
CA GLY A 74 -0.88 -9.22 -6.62
C GLY A 74 -0.82 -7.87 -5.95
N GLU A 75 -0.11 -6.95 -6.56
CA GLU A 75 0.13 -5.62 -6.01
C GLU A 75 0.44 -4.61 -7.11
N ALA A 76 0.05 -3.35 -6.90
CA ALA A 76 0.49 -2.22 -7.70
C ALA A 76 1.52 -1.41 -6.92
N MET A 77 2.49 -0.84 -7.62
CA MET A 77 3.48 0.07 -7.07
C MET A 77 3.54 1.34 -7.91
N ALA A 78 3.55 2.48 -7.24
CA ALA A 78 3.68 3.77 -7.89
C ALA A 78 4.71 4.65 -7.20
N ILE A 79 5.38 5.47 -7.97
CA ILE A 79 6.38 6.43 -7.53
C ILE A 79 5.86 7.83 -7.80
N GLY A 80 6.02 8.71 -6.82
CA GLY A 80 5.65 10.12 -6.92
C GLY A 80 6.63 11.00 -6.14
N ARG A 81 6.52 12.32 -6.34
CA ARG A 81 7.27 13.30 -5.55
C ARG A 81 6.70 13.49 -4.16
N THR A 82 5.40 13.27 -4.02
CA THR A 82 4.66 13.37 -2.76
C THR A 82 3.88 12.08 -2.48
N PHE A 83 3.48 11.89 -1.23
CA PHE A 83 2.63 10.76 -0.84
C PHE A 83 1.29 10.80 -1.59
N GLN A 84 0.67 11.97 -1.69
CA GLN A 84 -0.61 12.14 -2.39
C GLN A 84 -0.51 11.70 -3.86
N GLU A 85 0.54 12.11 -4.55
CA GLU A 85 0.78 11.73 -5.94
C GLU A 85 0.97 10.21 -6.07
N SER A 86 1.85 9.62 -5.24
CA SER A 86 2.15 8.20 -5.32
C SER A 86 0.95 7.33 -4.97
N LEU A 87 0.14 7.73 -3.96
CA LEU A 87 -1.07 7.01 -3.56
C LEU A 87 -2.13 7.03 -4.67
N GLN A 88 -2.41 8.19 -5.27
CA GLN A 88 -3.38 8.32 -6.36
C GLN A 88 -2.96 7.49 -7.58
N LYS A 89 -1.69 7.53 -7.95
CA LYS A 89 -1.12 6.69 -9.01
C LYS A 89 -1.24 5.19 -8.70
N ALA A 90 -0.98 4.79 -7.46
CA ALA A 90 -1.06 3.39 -7.05
C ALA A 90 -2.50 2.87 -7.14
N LEU A 91 -3.48 3.63 -6.67
CA LEU A 91 -4.90 3.29 -6.77
C LEU A 91 -5.34 3.13 -8.23
N ARG A 92 -4.98 4.08 -9.10
CA ARG A 92 -5.24 3.99 -10.53
C ARG A 92 -4.62 2.75 -11.17
N SER A 93 -3.41 2.40 -10.76
CA SER A 93 -2.65 1.25 -11.31
C SER A 93 -3.22 -0.11 -10.91
N LEU A 94 -4.20 -0.17 -9.99
CA LEU A 94 -4.93 -1.40 -9.66
C LEU A 94 -5.85 -1.87 -10.79
N GLU A 95 -6.17 -1.01 -11.76
CA GLU A 95 -7.06 -1.29 -12.90
C GLU A 95 -8.43 -1.81 -12.47
N THR A 96 -8.97 -1.25 -11.40
CA THR A 96 -10.31 -1.54 -10.86
C THR A 96 -11.36 -0.53 -11.29
N GLY A 97 -11.05 0.32 -12.27
CA GLY A 97 -11.90 1.43 -12.71
C GLY A 97 -11.72 2.72 -11.94
N LEU A 98 -10.88 2.72 -10.89
CA LEU A 98 -10.58 3.89 -10.09
C LEU A 98 -9.60 4.82 -10.82
N THR A 99 -9.77 6.13 -10.63
CA THR A 99 -8.81 7.16 -11.05
C THR A 99 -7.90 7.61 -9.91
N GLY A 100 -8.28 7.29 -8.68
CA GLY A 100 -7.58 7.60 -7.43
C GLY A 100 -8.45 7.26 -6.22
N LEU A 101 -8.50 8.14 -5.23
CA LEU A 101 -9.45 8.08 -4.12
C LEU A 101 -10.83 8.57 -4.58
N ASP A 102 -11.46 7.83 -5.46
CA ASP A 102 -12.77 8.16 -5.99
C ASP A 102 -13.87 7.98 -4.93
N GLU A 103 -15.04 8.59 -5.18
CA GLU A 103 -16.23 8.33 -4.38
C GLU A 103 -16.71 6.90 -4.59
N ILE A 104 -17.20 6.30 -3.51
CA ILE A 104 -17.76 4.95 -3.52
C ILE A 104 -19.13 4.95 -2.86
N GLU A 105 -19.97 4.03 -3.29
CA GLU A 105 -21.22 3.74 -2.58
C GLU A 105 -20.90 2.96 -1.28
N ILE A 106 -21.49 3.44 -0.19
CA ILE A 106 -21.46 2.77 1.11
C ILE A 106 -22.88 2.39 1.48
N GLU A 107 -23.10 1.14 1.82
CA GLU A 107 -24.41 0.63 2.20
C GLU A 107 -24.98 1.43 3.39
N GLY A 108 -26.20 1.91 3.25
CA GLY A 108 -26.89 2.72 4.25
C GLY A 108 -26.61 4.23 4.19
N LEU A 109 -25.71 4.66 3.31
CA LEU A 109 -25.45 6.10 3.11
C LEU A 109 -26.65 6.75 2.40
N GLY A 110 -27.06 7.93 2.87
CA GLY A 110 -28.22 8.66 2.32
C GLY A 110 -29.59 8.23 2.87
N LEU A 111 -29.63 7.27 3.81
CA LEU A 111 -30.87 6.82 4.46
C LEU A 111 -31.20 7.55 5.78
N GLY A 112 -30.43 8.59 6.12
CA GLY A 112 -30.68 9.46 7.26
C GLY A 112 -29.75 9.27 8.47
N ASP A 113 -28.93 8.23 8.50
CA ASP A 113 -27.93 7.98 9.55
C ASP A 113 -26.54 7.71 8.95
N ASP A 114 -26.07 8.65 8.17
CA ASP A 114 -24.83 8.54 7.38
C ASP A 114 -23.59 8.33 8.27
N LYS A 115 -23.59 8.91 9.48
CA LYS A 115 -22.46 8.73 10.39
C LYS A 115 -22.30 7.28 10.85
N ASN A 116 -23.39 6.62 11.20
CA ASN A 116 -23.33 5.22 11.63
C ASN A 116 -23.05 4.27 10.46
N ALA A 117 -23.58 4.54 9.27
CA ALA A 117 -23.25 3.77 8.06
C ALA A 117 -21.74 3.80 7.78
N ILE A 118 -21.11 4.96 7.83
CA ILE A 118 -19.66 5.10 7.62
C ILE A 118 -18.86 4.42 8.74
N LYS A 119 -19.23 4.60 10.00
CA LYS A 119 -18.55 3.93 11.12
C LYS A 119 -18.61 2.41 10.99
N ALA A 120 -19.75 1.86 10.60
CA ALA A 120 -19.90 0.43 10.35
C ALA A 120 -18.98 -0.05 9.21
N ALA A 121 -18.91 0.70 8.11
CA ALA A 121 -18.02 0.40 7.00
C ALA A 121 -16.54 0.46 7.42
N LEU A 122 -16.12 1.50 8.14
CA LEU A 122 -14.74 1.63 8.64
C LEU A 122 -14.37 0.54 9.65
N GLY A 123 -15.32 0.08 10.45
CA GLY A 123 -15.13 -1.01 11.42
C GLY A 123 -14.85 -2.37 10.79
N THR A 124 -15.23 -2.57 9.52
CA THR A 124 -15.03 -3.85 8.82
C THR A 124 -13.77 -3.80 7.96
N PRO A 125 -12.77 -4.67 8.19
CA PRO A 125 -11.52 -4.68 7.42
C PRO A 125 -11.74 -5.30 6.03
N THR A 126 -12.07 -4.46 5.04
CA THR A 126 -12.28 -4.84 3.65
C THR A 126 -11.23 -4.23 2.72
N PRO A 127 -11.08 -4.75 1.49
CA PRO A 127 -10.18 -4.17 0.49
C PRO A 127 -10.47 -2.69 0.17
N GLU A 128 -11.73 -2.29 0.29
CA GLU A 128 -12.22 -0.95 -0.03
C GLU A 128 -12.00 0.05 1.11
N ARG A 129 -11.50 -0.38 2.26
CA ARG A 129 -11.36 0.47 3.47
C ARG A 129 -10.64 1.79 3.21
N ILE A 130 -9.60 1.81 2.35
CA ILE A 130 -8.90 3.06 2.02
C ILE A 130 -9.80 4.08 1.32
N LEU A 131 -10.73 3.61 0.50
CA LEU A 131 -11.73 4.45 -0.17
C LEU A 131 -12.80 4.92 0.80
N GLN A 132 -13.21 4.04 1.73
CA GLN A 132 -14.14 4.38 2.81
C GLN A 132 -13.58 5.47 3.72
N VAL A 133 -12.28 5.40 4.05
CA VAL A 133 -11.56 6.47 4.76
C VAL A 133 -11.62 7.79 3.97
N GLY A 134 -11.35 7.75 2.67
CA GLY A 134 -11.47 8.93 1.81
C GLY A 134 -12.88 9.52 1.80
N GLN A 135 -13.90 8.66 1.76
CA GLN A 135 -15.32 9.09 1.79
C GLN A 135 -15.70 9.68 3.15
N ALA A 136 -15.22 9.12 4.26
CA ALA A 136 -15.45 9.67 5.60
C ALA A 136 -14.95 11.12 5.71
N PHE A 137 -13.74 11.39 5.23
CA PHE A 137 -13.20 12.75 5.24
C PHE A 137 -14.00 13.72 4.33
N ARG A 138 -14.51 13.28 3.19
CA ARG A 138 -15.39 14.10 2.33
C ARG A 138 -16.69 14.48 3.04
N LEU A 139 -17.18 13.62 3.90
CA LEU A 139 -18.39 13.84 4.69
C LEU A 139 -18.13 14.55 6.00
N GLY A 140 -16.90 15.07 6.22
CA GLY A 140 -16.54 15.92 7.33
C GLY A 140 -16.18 15.19 8.62
N PHE A 141 -15.87 13.90 8.56
CA PHE A 141 -15.31 13.20 9.72
C PHE A 141 -13.94 13.76 10.09
N THR A 142 -13.70 13.88 11.36
CA THR A 142 -12.39 14.26 11.90
C THR A 142 -11.42 13.07 11.89
N LEU A 143 -10.14 13.37 12.04
CA LEU A 143 -9.10 12.33 12.14
C LEU A 143 -9.38 11.38 13.31
N ASP A 144 -9.78 11.92 14.45
CA ASP A 144 -10.09 11.14 15.65
C ASP A 144 -11.31 10.22 15.44
N GLU A 145 -12.34 10.69 14.72
CA GLU A 145 -13.52 9.89 14.42
C GLU A 145 -13.22 8.74 13.43
N VAL A 146 -12.22 8.89 12.59
CA VAL A 146 -11.80 7.83 11.63
C VAL A 146 -10.81 6.86 12.29
N HIS A 147 -10.01 7.33 13.26
CA HIS A 147 -9.02 6.53 13.97
C HIS A 147 -9.64 5.62 15.04
N ASN A 148 -10.70 6.07 15.73
CA ASN A 148 -11.39 5.34 16.80
C ASN A 148 -12.47 4.40 16.26
#